data_04bc81fb82ef5e7359b9f65767211d97
#
_entry.id   04bc81fb82ef5e7359b9f65767211d97
#
_cell.length_a   1.000
_cell.length_b   1.000
_cell.length_c   1.000
_cell.angle_alpha   90.00
_cell.angle_beta   90.00
_cell.angle_gamma   90.00
#
_symmetry.space_group_name_H-M   'P 1'
#
loop_
_entity.id
_entity.type
_entity.pdbx_description
1 polymer ?
#
loop_
_entity_poly.entity_id
_entity_poly.type
_entity_poly.pdbx_seq_one_letter_code
_entity_poly.pdbx_strand_id
1 'polypeptide(L)'
;MTTESLNLSDLKATSPKDLLAIAEDLEIENASTMRKGEIMFQVLRERADEGWAIAGDGVLEVLQDGFGFLRSPEANYLPGPDDIYLSNEMIRKYSLRTGDTIEGPIKAPNETERYFAMTSITQINFGDPEKAKHKIAFDNLTPLYPDERLKMEVENSEIKDRTARVIDLVSPIGKGQRSLIVAPPRTGKTMILQNIAHSIEKNHPECYLIVLLIDERPEEVTDMQRSVKGEVVSSTFDEPATRHVAVSEMVIEKAKRLVEHKRDVVILLDSITRLGRAFNTVVPSSGKVLTGGVDANALQRPKRFFGAARNIEEGGSLTIIATALIDTGSRMDEVIFEEFKGTGNSEIVLDRKIADKRVYPAIDILKSGTRKEELLVDKINLQKTFVLRRILNPMGTVDAVEFLLSKLKQTKTNDDFFDSMNT
;
A
#
# COMPACT_ATOMS: atom_id res chain seq x y z
N MET A 1 -5.36 17.88 -38.42
CA MET A 1 -6.38 18.14 -37.40
C MET A 1 -5.87 17.47 -36.14
N THR A 2 -5.52 18.21 -35.12
CA THR A 2 -5.18 17.63 -33.79
C THR A 2 -6.47 17.08 -33.23
N THR A 3 -6.60 15.76 -33.19
CA THR A 3 -7.73 15.10 -32.52
C THR A 3 -7.63 15.47 -31.05
N GLU A 4 -8.61 16.16 -30.52
CA GLU A 4 -8.67 16.43 -29.08
C GLU A 4 -8.78 15.10 -28.35
N SER A 5 -8.00 14.91 -27.28
CA SER A 5 -7.94 13.68 -26.52
C SER A 5 -8.31 13.93 -25.06
N LEU A 6 -9.10 13.03 -24.51
CA LEU A 6 -9.51 13.05 -23.11
C LEU A 6 -9.04 11.77 -22.42
N ASN A 7 -8.44 11.91 -21.24
CA ASN A 7 -8.06 10.77 -20.42
C ASN A 7 -9.06 10.59 -19.27
N LEU A 8 -9.57 9.37 -19.10
CA LEU A 8 -10.50 9.03 -18.03
C LEU A 8 -9.90 9.28 -16.62
N SER A 9 -8.58 9.03 -16.44
CA SER A 9 -7.91 9.29 -15.17
C SER A 9 -7.93 10.77 -14.79
N ASP A 10 -7.83 11.69 -15.77
CA ASP A 10 -7.89 13.13 -15.51
C ASP A 10 -9.28 13.55 -15.02
N LEU A 11 -10.34 12.97 -15.60
CA LEU A 11 -11.71 13.18 -15.12
C LEU A 11 -11.92 12.61 -13.71
N LYS A 12 -11.34 11.45 -13.40
CA LYS A 12 -11.41 10.84 -12.06
C LYS A 12 -10.74 11.70 -11.00
N ALA A 13 -9.62 12.36 -11.36
CA ALA A 13 -8.90 13.29 -10.47
C ALA A 13 -9.64 14.62 -10.27
N THR A 14 -10.57 14.97 -11.18
CA THR A 14 -11.33 16.23 -11.11
C THR A 14 -12.24 16.27 -9.89
N SER A 15 -12.32 17.46 -9.24
CA SER A 15 -13.21 17.64 -8.09
C SER A 15 -14.67 17.50 -8.48
N PRO A 16 -15.58 17.06 -7.58
CA PRO A 16 -17.00 16.96 -7.88
C PRO A 16 -17.62 18.27 -8.38
N LYS A 17 -17.12 19.43 -7.89
CA LYS A 17 -17.58 20.75 -8.29
C LYS A 17 -17.17 21.08 -9.72
N ASP A 18 -15.91 20.82 -10.08
CA ASP A 18 -15.39 21.12 -11.41
C ASP A 18 -15.97 20.16 -12.44
N LEU A 19 -16.19 18.88 -12.04
CA LEU A 19 -16.84 17.89 -12.89
C LEU A 19 -18.30 18.28 -13.21
N LEU A 20 -19.02 18.83 -12.23
CA LEU A 20 -20.37 19.35 -12.43
C LEU A 20 -20.36 20.54 -13.41
N ALA A 21 -19.41 21.46 -13.29
CA ALA A 21 -19.25 22.57 -14.22
C ALA A 21 -19.00 22.08 -15.67
N ILE A 22 -18.14 21.06 -15.84
CA ILE A 22 -17.92 20.41 -17.15
C ILE A 22 -19.23 19.80 -17.71
N ALA A 23 -20.01 19.16 -16.84
CA ALA A 23 -21.27 18.57 -17.24
C ALA A 23 -22.34 19.60 -17.62
N GLU A 24 -22.38 20.74 -16.93
CA GLU A 24 -23.25 21.88 -17.24
C GLU A 24 -22.85 22.53 -18.58
N ASP A 25 -21.56 22.71 -18.84
CA ASP A 25 -21.05 23.21 -20.12
C ASP A 25 -21.40 22.30 -21.31
N LEU A 26 -21.56 21.00 -21.06
CA LEU A 26 -21.98 20.01 -22.04
C LEU A 26 -23.51 19.83 -22.11
N GLU A 27 -24.26 20.68 -21.42
CA GLU A 27 -25.73 20.65 -21.37
C GLU A 27 -26.31 19.30 -20.89
N ILE A 28 -25.58 18.57 -20.01
CA ILE A 28 -26.02 17.27 -19.47
C ILE A 28 -27.18 17.52 -18.50
N GLU A 29 -28.37 17.00 -18.81
CA GLU A 29 -29.55 17.15 -17.99
C GLU A 29 -29.41 16.47 -16.62
N ASN A 30 -29.88 17.12 -15.56
CA ASN A 30 -29.91 16.60 -14.20
C ASN A 30 -28.54 16.22 -13.58
N ALA A 31 -27.45 16.77 -14.09
CA ALA A 31 -26.08 16.45 -13.61
C ALA A 31 -25.91 16.64 -12.09
N SER A 32 -26.58 17.64 -11.50
CA SER A 32 -26.51 17.93 -10.05
C SER A 32 -27.10 16.82 -9.15
N THR A 33 -27.92 15.92 -9.68
CA THR A 33 -28.52 14.80 -8.94
C THR A 33 -27.81 13.48 -9.16
N MET A 34 -26.86 13.43 -10.09
CA MET A 34 -26.10 12.24 -10.45
C MET A 34 -24.93 12.01 -9.50
N ARG A 35 -24.54 10.75 -9.33
CA ARG A 35 -23.29 10.38 -8.67
C ARG A 35 -22.09 10.71 -9.55
N LYS A 36 -20.90 10.92 -8.95
CA LYS A 36 -19.67 11.26 -9.66
C LYS A 36 -19.40 10.33 -10.86
N GLY A 37 -19.52 9.00 -10.70
CA GLY A 37 -19.32 8.02 -11.77
C GLY A 37 -20.33 8.13 -12.90
N GLU A 38 -21.59 8.50 -12.60
CA GLU A 38 -22.65 8.72 -13.61
C GLU A 38 -22.37 9.99 -14.42
N ILE A 39 -21.94 11.07 -13.77
CA ILE A 39 -21.55 12.31 -14.45
C ILE A 39 -20.35 12.05 -15.37
N MET A 40 -19.33 11.35 -14.89
CA MET A 40 -18.15 11.00 -15.71
C MET A 40 -18.55 10.19 -16.93
N PHE A 41 -19.43 9.21 -16.77
CA PHE A 41 -19.92 8.38 -17.87
C PHE A 41 -20.61 9.23 -18.95
N GLN A 42 -21.48 10.15 -18.56
CA GLN A 42 -22.17 11.04 -19.52
C GLN A 42 -21.20 12.01 -20.22
N VAL A 43 -20.28 12.62 -19.47
CA VAL A 43 -19.24 13.50 -20.04
C VAL A 43 -18.40 12.76 -21.09
N LEU A 44 -17.97 11.52 -20.80
CA LEU A 44 -17.21 10.71 -21.73
C LEU A 44 -18.03 10.36 -22.99
N ARG A 45 -19.32 10.09 -22.82
CA ARG A 45 -20.21 9.77 -23.93
C ARG A 45 -20.39 10.97 -24.85
N GLU A 46 -20.71 12.14 -24.32
CA GLU A 46 -20.86 13.38 -25.11
C GLU A 46 -19.56 13.72 -25.86
N ARG A 47 -18.40 13.63 -25.19
CA ARG A 47 -17.10 13.86 -25.85
C ARG A 47 -16.79 12.83 -26.94
N ALA A 48 -17.17 11.55 -26.74
CA ALA A 48 -17.03 10.54 -27.77
C ALA A 48 -17.90 10.83 -28.99
N ASP A 49 -19.14 11.29 -28.77
CA ASP A 49 -20.08 11.66 -29.83
C ASP A 49 -19.58 12.92 -30.59
N GLU A 50 -18.86 13.83 -29.95
CA GLU A 50 -18.14 14.94 -30.58
C GLU A 50 -16.89 14.50 -31.37
N GLY A 51 -16.49 13.23 -31.30
CA GLY A 51 -15.36 12.66 -32.04
C GLY A 51 -14.01 12.79 -31.32
N TRP A 52 -13.99 13.03 -30.01
CA TRP A 52 -12.77 13.02 -29.19
C TRP A 52 -12.21 11.62 -29.08
N ALA A 53 -10.87 11.51 -29.09
CA ALA A 53 -10.20 10.26 -28.75
C ALA A 53 -10.18 10.11 -27.23
N ILE A 54 -10.76 9.02 -26.73
CA ILE A 54 -10.79 8.75 -25.29
C ILE A 54 -9.78 7.67 -24.95
N ALA A 55 -8.90 7.95 -23.99
CA ALA A 55 -8.02 6.98 -23.36
C ALA A 55 -8.59 6.58 -21.99
N GLY A 56 -8.48 5.31 -21.66
CA GLY A 56 -8.86 4.78 -20.35
C GLY A 56 -7.77 3.91 -19.76
N ASP A 57 -7.73 3.87 -18.45
CA ASP A 57 -6.82 3.05 -17.69
C ASP A 57 -7.53 2.42 -16.48
N GLY A 58 -6.91 1.41 -15.91
CA GLY A 58 -7.40 0.76 -14.70
C GLY A 58 -6.70 -0.55 -14.42
N VAL A 59 -7.09 -1.18 -13.33
CA VAL A 59 -6.56 -2.47 -12.87
C VAL A 59 -7.52 -3.58 -13.25
N LEU A 60 -7.03 -4.56 -13.99
CA LEU A 60 -7.83 -5.66 -14.52
C LEU A 60 -8.33 -6.59 -13.40
N GLU A 61 -9.63 -6.82 -13.39
CA GLU A 61 -10.27 -7.94 -12.70
C GLU A 61 -10.83 -8.90 -13.75
N VAL A 62 -10.25 -10.11 -13.83
CA VAL A 62 -10.73 -11.16 -14.73
C VAL A 62 -11.87 -11.92 -14.08
N LEU A 63 -13.01 -12.04 -14.75
CA LEU A 63 -14.17 -12.78 -14.29
C LEU A 63 -14.13 -14.25 -14.72
N GLN A 64 -15.01 -15.07 -14.13
CA GLN A 64 -15.06 -16.52 -14.39
C GLN A 64 -15.32 -16.85 -15.87
N ASP A 65 -16.06 -16.01 -16.58
CA ASP A 65 -16.38 -16.18 -18.01
C ASP A 65 -15.20 -15.84 -18.94
N GLY A 66 -14.07 -15.39 -18.37
CA GLY A 66 -12.82 -15.14 -19.09
C GLY A 66 -12.69 -13.73 -19.70
N PHE A 67 -13.70 -12.89 -19.64
CA PHE A 67 -13.57 -11.45 -19.88
C PHE A 67 -13.25 -10.71 -18.58
N GLY A 68 -12.98 -9.42 -18.64
CA GLY A 68 -12.65 -8.64 -17.45
C GLY A 68 -13.12 -7.20 -17.50
N PHE A 69 -12.94 -6.53 -16.36
CA PHE A 69 -13.16 -5.09 -16.23
C PHE A 69 -11.92 -4.43 -15.66
N LEU A 70 -11.62 -3.23 -16.14
CA LEU A 70 -10.63 -2.37 -15.54
C LEU A 70 -11.30 -1.57 -14.41
N ARG A 71 -10.85 -1.82 -13.19
CA ARG A 71 -11.34 -1.18 -11.97
C ARG A 71 -10.46 0.01 -11.61
N SER A 72 -11.07 1.06 -11.04
CA SER A 72 -10.36 2.26 -10.63
C SER A 72 -9.86 2.17 -9.19
N PRO A 73 -8.58 2.50 -8.92
CA PRO A 73 -8.08 2.66 -7.56
C PRO A 73 -8.82 3.75 -6.77
N GLU A 74 -9.22 4.86 -7.41
CA GLU A 74 -9.97 5.96 -6.81
C GLU A 74 -11.35 5.52 -6.31
N ALA A 75 -11.93 4.49 -6.95
CA ALA A 75 -13.15 3.83 -6.49
C ALA A 75 -12.87 2.65 -5.55
N ASN A 76 -11.66 2.50 -5.03
CA ASN A 76 -11.23 1.35 -4.22
C ASN A 76 -11.57 0.01 -4.88
N TYR A 77 -11.43 -0.08 -6.21
CA TYR A 77 -11.76 -1.24 -7.04
C TYR A 77 -13.22 -1.73 -6.95
N LEU A 78 -14.15 -0.86 -6.51
CA LEU A 78 -15.59 -1.15 -6.55
C LEU A 78 -16.08 -1.21 -8.00
N PRO A 79 -16.97 -2.17 -8.33
CA PRO A 79 -17.70 -2.14 -9.60
C PRO A 79 -18.47 -0.84 -9.76
N GLY A 80 -18.32 -0.20 -10.91
CA GLY A 80 -18.96 1.07 -11.26
C GLY A 80 -19.41 1.15 -12.72
N PRO A 81 -20.22 2.15 -13.04
CA PRO A 81 -20.67 2.38 -14.43
C PRO A 81 -19.52 2.84 -15.34
N ASP A 82 -18.44 3.36 -14.76
CA ASP A 82 -17.23 3.84 -15.41
C ASP A 82 -16.17 2.74 -15.60
N ASP A 83 -16.49 1.48 -15.28
CA ASP A 83 -15.62 0.36 -15.56
C ASP A 83 -15.47 0.14 -17.06
N ILE A 84 -14.27 -0.24 -17.47
CA ILE A 84 -13.94 -0.47 -18.87
C ILE A 84 -13.93 -1.98 -19.12
N TYR A 85 -14.76 -2.43 -20.05
CA TYR A 85 -14.80 -3.82 -20.47
C TYR A 85 -13.55 -4.20 -21.26
N LEU A 86 -12.98 -5.35 -20.93
CA LEU A 86 -11.85 -5.96 -21.64
C LEU A 86 -12.23 -7.35 -22.14
N SER A 87 -12.07 -7.56 -23.46
CA SER A 87 -12.48 -8.81 -24.12
C SER A 87 -11.56 -9.99 -23.75
N ASN A 88 -12.14 -11.20 -23.78
CA ASN A 88 -11.39 -12.44 -23.59
C ASN A 88 -10.24 -12.61 -24.61
N GLU A 89 -10.44 -12.15 -25.84
CA GLU A 89 -9.42 -12.18 -26.88
C GLU A 89 -8.17 -11.37 -26.50
N MET A 90 -8.35 -10.13 -25.99
CA MET A 90 -7.24 -9.30 -25.52
C MET A 90 -6.54 -9.92 -24.33
N ILE A 91 -7.31 -10.44 -23.36
CA ILE A 91 -6.75 -11.11 -22.16
C ILE A 91 -5.86 -12.28 -22.59
N ARG A 92 -6.31 -13.10 -23.52
CA ARG A 92 -5.51 -14.24 -24.02
C ARG A 92 -4.31 -13.80 -24.85
N LYS A 93 -4.47 -12.81 -25.71
CA LYS A 93 -3.41 -12.30 -26.61
C LYS A 93 -2.19 -11.80 -25.84
N TYR A 94 -2.40 -11.12 -24.72
CA TYR A 94 -1.33 -10.56 -23.90
C TYR A 94 -1.06 -11.35 -22.60
N SER A 95 -1.72 -12.50 -22.41
CA SER A 95 -1.62 -13.32 -21.21
C SER A 95 -1.88 -12.53 -19.91
N LEU A 96 -2.91 -11.69 -19.94
CA LEU A 96 -3.27 -10.81 -18.84
C LEU A 96 -3.88 -11.59 -17.68
N ARG A 97 -3.70 -11.05 -16.49
CA ARG A 97 -4.23 -11.61 -15.24
C ARG A 97 -4.80 -10.51 -14.37
N THR A 98 -5.63 -10.88 -13.41
CA THR A 98 -6.11 -9.96 -12.37
C THR A 98 -4.93 -9.26 -11.72
N GLY A 99 -5.04 -7.93 -11.57
CA GLY A 99 -4.01 -7.07 -11.03
C GLY A 99 -3.14 -6.36 -12.08
N ASP A 100 -3.16 -6.77 -13.36
CA ASP A 100 -2.46 -6.04 -14.41
C ASP A 100 -3.06 -4.63 -14.57
N THR A 101 -2.24 -3.59 -14.52
CA THR A 101 -2.62 -2.22 -14.83
C THR A 101 -2.54 -2.01 -16.33
N ILE A 102 -3.64 -1.59 -16.95
CA ILE A 102 -3.77 -1.50 -18.40
C ILE A 102 -4.19 -0.10 -18.80
N GLU A 103 -3.60 0.40 -19.86
CA GLU A 103 -3.93 1.69 -20.47
C GLU A 103 -4.13 1.52 -21.97
N GLY A 104 -5.09 2.25 -22.54
CA GLY A 104 -5.32 2.27 -23.97
C GLY A 104 -6.56 3.05 -24.40
N PRO A 105 -6.79 3.20 -25.72
CA PRO A 105 -7.98 3.83 -26.25
C PRO A 105 -9.23 2.99 -25.97
N ILE A 106 -10.31 3.68 -25.59
CA ILE A 106 -11.61 3.10 -25.31
C ILE A 106 -12.67 3.63 -26.26
N LYS A 107 -13.70 2.82 -26.48
CA LYS A 107 -14.85 3.14 -27.30
C LYS A 107 -16.08 3.32 -26.41
N ALA A 108 -16.89 4.34 -26.71
CA ALA A 108 -18.19 4.52 -26.07
C ALA A 108 -19.13 3.34 -26.33
N PRO A 109 -20.00 2.99 -25.37
CA PRO A 109 -20.99 1.94 -25.53
C PRO A 109 -22.04 2.32 -26.58
N ASN A 110 -22.45 1.34 -27.43
CA ASN A 110 -23.60 1.47 -28.30
C ASN A 110 -24.90 1.36 -27.48
N GLU A 111 -26.06 1.53 -28.13
CA GLU A 111 -27.38 1.44 -27.47
C GLU A 111 -27.63 0.11 -26.73
N THR A 112 -26.98 -0.98 -27.14
CA THR A 112 -27.10 -2.32 -26.54
C THR A 112 -26.00 -2.64 -25.53
N GLU A 113 -24.96 -1.81 -25.44
CA GLU A 113 -23.81 -1.99 -24.58
C GLU A 113 -23.96 -1.12 -23.32
N ARG A 114 -23.42 -1.59 -22.20
CA ARG A 114 -23.52 -0.89 -20.91
C ARG A 114 -22.24 -0.18 -20.49
N TYR A 115 -21.09 -0.66 -20.96
CA TYR A 115 -19.77 -0.22 -20.51
C TYR A 115 -18.94 0.28 -21.70
N PHE A 116 -18.01 1.19 -21.41
CA PHE A 116 -16.94 1.49 -22.34
C PHE A 116 -16.12 0.23 -22.60
N ALA A 117 -15.60 0.08 -23.80
CA ALA A 117 -14.80 -1.08 -24.19
C ALA A 117 -13.41 -0.67 -24.64
N MET A 118 -12.39 -1.36 -24.16
CA MET A 118 -11.01 -1.20 -24.63
C MET A 118 -10.91 -1.68 -26.07
N THR A 119 -10.34 -0.85 -26.94
CA THR A 119 -10.16 -1.18 -28.36
C THR A 119 -8.78 -1.73 -28.68
N SER A 120 -7.76 -1.23 -27.99
CA SER A 120 -6.39 -1.73 -28.06
C SER A 120 -5.65 -1.39 -26.76
N ILE A 121 -4.51 -2.02 -26.53
CA ILE A 121 -3.71 -1.81 -25.32
C ILE A 121 -2.43 -1.09 -25.72
N THR A 122 -2.16 0.04 -25.11
CA THR A 122 -0.94 0.84 -25.31
C THR A 122 0.11 0.56 -24.27
N GLN A 123 -0.30 0.30 -23.02
CA GLN A 123 0.61 -0.03 -21.92
C GLN A 123 0.05 -1.15 -21.03
N ILE A 124 0.95 -1.98 -20.51
CA ILE A 124 0.69 -2.97 -19.47
C ILE A 124 1.71 -2.76 -18.35
N ASN A 125 1.23 -2.48 -17.13
CA ASN A 125 2.05 -2.21 -15.96
C ASN A 125 3.12 -1.13 -16.21
N PHE A 126 2.71 -0.07 -16.91
CA PHE A 126 3.56 1.07 -17.33
C PHE A 126 4.68 0.69 -18.31
N GLY A 127 4.53 -0.38 -19.04
CA GLY A 127 5.50 -0.88 -20.01
C GLY A 127 4.90 -1.28 -21.34
N ASP A 128 5.76 -1.62 -22.28
CA ASP A 128 5.38 -2.08 -23.62
C ASP A 128 4.61 -3.41 -23.55
N PRO A 129 3.41 -3.53 -24.16
CA PRO A 129 2.61 -4.76 -24.16
C PRO A 129 3.32 -5.98 -24.74
N GLU A 130 4.20 -5.82 -25.72
CA GLU A 130 4.95 -6.94 -26.29
C GLU A 130 5.97 -7.54 -25.31
N LYS A 131 6.57 -6.71 -24.45
CA LYS A 131 7.47 -7.17 -23.39
C LYS A 131 6.73 -7.92 -22.27
N ALA A 132 5.45 -7.60 -22.05
CA ALA A 132 4.63 -8.25 -21.03
C ALA A 132 4.40 -9.75 -21.29
N LYS A 133 4.50 -10.21 -22.55
CA LYS A 133 4.34 -11.62 -22.92
C LYS A 133 5.43 -12.54 -22.38
N HIS A 134 6.61 -12.01 -22.08
CA HIS A 134 7.78 -12.77 -21.66
C HIS A 134 8.05 -12.66 -20.15
N LYS A 135 7.11 -12.16 -19.37
CA LYS A 135 7.24 -12.02 -17.92
C LYS A 135 7.28 -13.39 -17.20
N ILE A 136 8.13 -13.48 -16.18
CA ILE A 136 8.13 -14.62 -15.27
C ILE A 136 7.02 -14.40 -14.24
N ALA A 137 6.21 -15.43 -13.99
CA ALA A 137 5.16 -15.35 -12.98
C ALA A 137 5.76 -15.14 -11.57
N PHE A 138 5.12 -14.34 -10.74
CA PHE A 138 5.59 -13.96 -9.41
C PHE A 138 6.01 -15.18 -8.56
N ASP A 139 5.23 -16.26 -8.60
CA ASP A 139 5.49 -17.46 -7.82
C ASP A 139 6.74 -18.23 -8.28
N ASN A 140 7.24 -17.96 -9.49
CA ASN A 140 8.44 -18.58 -10.06
C ASN A 140 9.70 -17.70 -9.92
N LEU A 141 9.56 -16.48 -9.38
CA LEU A 141 10.68 -15.58 -9.14
C LEU A 141 11.50 -16.04 -7.93
N THR A 142 12.83 -15.86 -8.00
CA THR A 142 13.76 -16.29 -6.95
C THR A 142 13.78 -15.29 -5.78
N PRO A 143 13.32 -15.68 -4.57
CA PRO A 143 13.28 -14.78 -3.43
C PRO A 143 14.66 -14.62 -2.79
N LEU A 144 15.03 -13.37 -2.47
CA LEU A 144 16.22 -12.99 -1.73
C LEU A 144 15.87 -12.33 -0.39
N TYR A 145 16.86 -12.24 0.49
CA TYR A 145 16.78 -11.34 1.63
C TYR A 145 16.84 -9.89 1.17
N PRO A 146 16.20 -8.95 1.91
CA PRO A 146 16.42 -7.53 1.69
C PRO A 146 17.90 -7.16 1.83
N ASP A 147 18.49 -6.58 0.79
CA ASP A 147 19.90 -6.15 0.73
C ASP A 147 20.06 -4.71 0.22
N GLU A 148 18.98 -4.11 -0.27
CA GLU A 148 18.89 -2.70 -0.62
C GLU A 148 18.05 -1.95 0.42
N ARG A 149 18.67 -0.97 1.08
CA ARG A 149 18.02 -0.21 2.17
C ARG A 149 17.03 0.81 1.63
N LEU A 150 15.85 0.84 2.21
CA LEU A 150 14.92 1.96 2.11
C LEU A 150 15.26 2.99 3.20
N LYS A 151 16.02 4.03 2.85
CA LYS A 151 16.42 5.10 3.78
C LYS A 151 15.18 5.91 4.19
N MET A 152 14.87 5.93 5.48
CA MET A 152 13.74 6.70 6.01
C MET A 152 14.13 8.14 6.32
N GLU A 153 15.35 8.39 6.79
CA GLU A 153 15.82 9.72 7.09
C GLU A 153 15.76 10.64 5.87
N VAL A 154 15.06 11.76 6.02
CA VAL A 154 14.94 12.79 4.99
C VAL A 154 15.89 13.92 5.31
N GLU A 155 16.85 14.19 4.42
CA GLU A 155 17.79 15.28 4.56
C GLU A 155 17.08 16.66 4.43
N ASN A 156 17.53 17.63 5.22
CA ASN A 156 16.99 18.99 5.27
C ASN A 156 15.47 19.05 5.52
N SER A 157 14.93 18.09 6.26
CA SER A 157 13.53 18.12 6.65
C SER A 157 13.26 19.28 7.61
N GLU A 158 12.30 20.14 7.26
CA GLU A 158 11.76 21.15 8.18
C GLU A 158 10.95 20.50 9.30
N ILE A 159 10.61 19.23 9.15
CA ILE A 159 9.84 18.45 10.10
C ILE A 159 10.70 18.18 11.34
N LYS A 160 10.27 18.69 12.48
CA LYS A 160 10.93 18.45 13.78
C LYS A 160 10.78 17.00 14.27
N ASP A 161 10.00 16.19 13.60
CA ASP A 161 9.79 14.78 13.92
C ASP A 161 11.06 13.97 13.59
N ARG A 162 11.47 13.10 14.53
CA ARG A 162 12.64 12.24 14.39
C ARG A 162 12.27 10.78 14.15
N THR A 163 11.02 10.50 13.86
CA THR A 163 10.52 9.14 13.66
C THR A 163 11.34 8.38 12.60
N ALA A 164 11.53 8.98 11.44
CA ALA A 164 12.32 8.39 10.35
C ALA A 164 13.77 8.06 10.78
N ARG A 165 14.42 8.99 11.50
CA ARG A 165 15.78 8.80 12.03
C ARG A 165 15.85 7.65 13.03
N VAL A 166 14.89 7.56 13.94
CA VAL A 166 14.82 6.49 14.93
C VAL A 166 14.62 5.13 14.25
N ILE A 167 13.72 5.04 13.27
CA ILE A 167 13.49 3.81 12.51
C ILE A 167 14.78 3.35 11.84
N ASP A 168 15.48 4.23 11.16
CA ASP A 168 16.75 3.94 10.50
C ASP A 168 17.85 3.42 11.43
N LEU A 169 17.87 3.88 12.68
CA LEU A 169 18.86 3.45 13.68
C LEU A 169 18.51 2.13 14.36
N VAL A 170 17.20 1.86 14.51
CA VAL A 170 16.72 0.79 15.40
C VAL A 170 16.20 -0.42 14.62
N SER A 171 15.49 -0.17 13.54
CA SER A 171 14.85 -1.19 12.72
C SER A 171 14.92 -0.78 11.24
N PRO A 172 16.12 -0.82 10.62
CA PRO A 172 16.30 -0.46 9.22
C PRO A 172 15.41 -1.34 8.33
N ILE A 173 14.80 -0.71 7.33
CA ILE A 173 13.89 -1.37 6.38
C ILE A 173 14.59 -1.50 5.03
N GLY A 174 14.44 -2.65 4.39
CA GLY A 174 14.96 -2.89 3.04
C GLY A 174 13.89 -3.22 2.03
N LYS A 175 14.20 -3.11 0.74
CA LYS A 175 13.35 -3.56 -0.35
C LYS A 175 13.09 -5.07 -0.21
N GLY A 176 11.82 -5.47 -0.19
CA GLY A 176 11.43 -6.86 0.08
C GLY A 176 11.17 -7.20 1.55
N GLN A 177 11.21 -6.21 2.45
CA GLN A 177 10.99 -6.40 3.88
C GLN A 177 9.55 -6.82 4.21
N ARG A 178 9.40 -7.73 5.17
CA ARG A 178 8.14 -8.04 5.87
C ARG A 178 8.20 -7.41 7.26
N SER A 179 7.74 -6.18 7.38
CA SER A 179 7.83 -5.42 8.63
C SER A 179 6.48 -5.33 9.34
N LEU A 180 6.49 -5.53 10.65
CA LEU A 180 5.34 -5.33 11.52
C LEU A 180 5.55 -4.08 12.39
N ILE A 181 4.59 -3.17 12.38
CA ILE A 181 4.45 -2.10 13.36
C ILE A 181 3.52 -2.61 14.44
N VAL A 182 4.09 -3.06 15.56
CA VAL A 182 3.35 -3.64 16.68
C VAL A 182 2.83 -2.50 17.55
N ALA A 183 1.52 -2.27 17.53
CA ALA A 183 0.94 -1.06 18.09
C ALA A 183 -0.18 -1.35 19.12
N PRO A 184 0.02 -1.02 20.38
CA PRO A 184 -1.08 -0.82 21.32
C PRO A 184 -1.96 0.35 20.91
N PRO A 185 -3.23 0.42 21.35
CA PRO A 185 -4.09 1.55 21.06
C PRO A 185 -3.49 2.89 21.53
N ARG A 186 -3.68 3.96 20.72
CA ARG A 186 -3.27 5.35 21.01
C ARG A 186 -1.75 5.58 21.14
N THR A 187 -0.95 4.83 20.41
CA THR A 187 0.53 4.97 20.39
C THR A 187 1.07 5.74 19.19
N GLY A 188 0.19 6.27 18.33
CA GLY A 188 0.61 7.07 17.16
C GLY A 188 0.94 6.25 15.92
N LYS A 189 0.34 5.05 15.75
CA LYS A 189 0.57 4.17 14.59
C LYS A 189 0.40 4.88 13.24
N THR A 190 -0.69 5.66 13.07
CA THR A 190 -1.02 6.38 11.85
C THR A 190 0.05 7.41 11.49
N MET A 191 0.56 8.16 12.49
CA MET A 191 1.65 9.12 12.29
C MET A 191 2.94 8.45 11.83
N ILE A 192 3.25 7.26 12.35
CA ILE A 192 4.42 6.49 11.92
C ILE A 192 4.27 6.03 10.48
N LEU A 193 3.09 5.53 10.08
CA LEU A 193 2.82 5.17 8.69
C LEU A 193 2.93 6.35 7.75
N GLN A 194 2.38 7.51 8.10
CA GLN A 194 2.52 8.74 7.32
C GLN A 194 3.98 9.17 7.18
N ASN A 195 4.77 9.11 8.26
CA ASN A 195 6.20 9.40 8.20
C ASN A 195 6.96 8.45 7.26
N ILE A 196 6.66 7.14 7.33
CA ILE A 196 7.25 6.14 6.43
C ILE A 196 6.85 6.43 4.98
N ALA A 197 5.56 6.73 4.72
CA ALA A 197 5.08 7.08 3.38
C ALA A 197 5.83 8.29 2.81
N HIS A 198 5.92 9.39 3.56
CA HIS A 198 6.65 10.59 3.15
C HIS A 198 8.13 10.32 2.89
N SER A 199 8.76 9.48 3.72
CA SER A 199 10.17 9.10 3.55
C SER A 199 10.37 8.33 2.24
N ILE A 200 9.49 7.38 1.94
CA ILE A 200 9.53 6.61 0.70
C ILE A 200 9.32 7.50 -0.51
N GLU A 201 8.30 8.35 -0.49
CA GLU A 201 8.00 9.28 -1.59
C GLU A 201 9.17 10.23 -1.90
N LYS A 202 9.89 10.67 -0.87
CA LYS A 202 10.97 11.63 -1.02
C LYS A 202 12.30 10.99 -1.39
N ASN A 203 12.64 9.89 -0.74
CA ASN A 203 13.94 9.24 -0.90
C ASN A 203 13.95 8.14 -1.96
N HIS A 204 12.77 7.55 -2.27
CA HIS A 204 12.60 6.39 -3.16
C HIS A 204 11.47 6.61 -4.16
N PRO A 205 11.55 7.67 -5.02
CA PRO A 205 10.51 7.97 -6.01
C PRO A 205 10.36 6.87 -7.07
N GLU A 206 11.33 5.96 -7.18
CA GLU A 206 11.27 4.77 -8.03
C GLU A 206 10.29 3.72 -7.53
N CYS A 207 9.98 3.73 -6.23
CA CYS A 207 9.09 2.76 -5.60
C CYS A 207 7.62 3.12 -5.86
N TYR A 208 6.82 2.12 -6.22
CA TYR A 208 5.38 2.25 -6.30
C TYR A 208 4.76 2.07 -4.91
N LEU A 209 4.27 3.16 -4.33
CA LEU A 209 3.71 3.17 -2.99
C LEU A 209 2.20 2.96 -3.01
N ILE A 210 1.73 1.94 -2.27
CA ILE A 210 0.31 1.67 -2.04
C ILE A 210 0.05 1.73 -0.53
N VAL A 211 -0.94 2.50 -0.12
CA VAL A 211 -1.46 2.51 1.25
C VAL A 211 -2.80 1.80 1.25
N LEU A 212 -2.90 0.70 1.98
CA LEU A 212 -4.10 -0.11 2.11
C LEU A 212 -4.69 0.02 3.51
N LEU A 213 -5.86 0.63 3.61
CA LEU A 213 -6.57 0.88 4.86
C LEU A 213 -7.77 -0.07 4.96
N ILE A 214 -7.75 -0.98 5.93
CA ILE A 214 -8.81 -1.99 6.13
C ILE A 214 -9.51 -1.76 7.46
N ASP A 215 -10.85 -1.58 7.40
CA ASP A 215 -11.71 -1.38 8.57
C ASP A 215 -11.28 -0.14 9.38
N GLU A 216 -10.73 0.89 8.70
CA GLU A 216 -10.36 2.16 9.29
C GLU A 216 -11.50 3.19 9.16
N ARG A 217 -11.40 4.31 9.87
CA ARG A 217 -12.41 5.35 9.87
C ARG A 217 -12.33 6.22 8.63
N PRO A 218 -13.46 6.70 8.06
CA PRO A 218 -13.46 7.58 6.89
C PRO A 218 -12.60 8.84 7.03
N GLU A 219 -12.58 9.44 8.24
CA GLU A 219 -11.74 10.60 8.51
C GLU A 219 -10.22 10.27 8.47
N GLU A 220 -9.81 9.08 8.92
CA GLU A 220 -8.41 8.63 8.83
C GLU A 220 -8.02 8.32 7.37
N VAL A 221 -8.96 7.79 6.58
CA VAL A 221 -8.77 7.59 5.13
C VAL A 221 -8.56 8.93 4.44
N THR A 222 -9.41 9.91 4.70
CA THR A 222 -9.31 11.26 4.10
C THR A 222 -8.00 11.96 4.49
N ASP A 223 -7.56 11.82 5.75
CA ASP A 223 -6.30 12.38 6.20
C ASP A 223 -5.10 11.74 5.48
N MET A 224 -5.10 10.42 5.31
CA MET A 224 -4.07 9.69 4.57
C MET A 224 -4.05 10.10 3.09
N GLN A 225 -5.21 10.21 2.44
CA GLN A 225 -5.32 10.64 1.04
C GLN A 225 -4.80 12.07 0.80
N ARG A 226 -4.90 12.94 1.81
CA ARG A 226 -4.39 14.32 1.73
C ARG A 226 -2.90 14.43 2.00
N SER A 227 -2.37 13.52 2.82
CA SER A 227 -0.98 13.56 3.28
C SER A 227 -0.01 12.76 2.40
N VAL A 228 -0.48 11.75 1.69
CA VAL A 228 0.33 10.82 0.89
C VAL A 228 0.01 10.99 -0.59
N LYS A 229 1.04 11.03 -1.45
CA LYS A 229 0.91 11.10 -2.92
C LYS A 229 0.78 9.73 -3.56
N GLY A 230 1.15 8.65 -2.84
CA GLY A 230 0.98 7.29 -3.28
C GLY A 230 -0.48 6.89 -3.47
N GLU A 231 -0.72 5.73 -4.03
CA GLU A 231 -2.06 5.19 -4.20
C GLU A 231 -2.66 4.81 -2.84
N VAL A 232 -3.78 5.43 -2.46
CA VAL A 232 -4.50 5.13 -1.21
C VAL A 232 -5.78 4.39 -1.53
N VAL A 233 -5.86 3.14 -1.12
CA VAL A 233 -7.01 2.25 -1.30
C VAL A 233 -7.57 1.88 0.08
N SER A 234 -8.88 1.94 0.22
CA SER A 234 -9.51 1.72 1.52
C SER A 234 -10.77 0.88 1.43
N SER A 235 -11.07 0.23 2.55
CA SER A 235 -12.39 -0.30 2.86
C SER A 235 -12.69 0.03 4.31
N THR A 236 -13.64 0.93 4.51
CA THR A 236 -13.94 1.55 5.82
C THR A 236 -14.77 0.63 6.71
N PHE A 237 -14.84 0.93 8.01
CA PHE A 237 -15.45 0.07 9.04
C PHE A 237 -16.95 -0.20 8.82
N ASP A 238 -17.65 0.64 8.06
CA ASP A 238 -19.04 0.51 7.69
C ASP A 238 -19.29 -0.46 6.52
N GLU A 239 -18.22 -0.90 5.84
CA GLU A 239 -18.29 -1.89 4.76
C GLU A 239 -18.24 -3.33 5.29
N PRO A 240 -18.83 -4.31 4.56
CA PRO A 240 -18.82 -5.71 4.98
C PRO A 240 -17.42 -6.35 4.85
N ALA A 241 -17.15 -7.39 5.64
CA ALA A 241 -15.87 -8.12 5.64
C ALA A 241 -15.50 -8.68 4.25
N THR A 242 -16.47 -9.07 3.43
CA THR A 242 -16.25 -9.50 2.04
C THR A 242 -15.60 -8.42 1.20
N ARG A 243 -15.92 -7.15 1.46
CA ARG A 243 -15.34 -6.00 0.78
C ARG A 243 -13.88 -5.81 1.19
N HIS A 244 -13.57 -5.90 2.49
CA HIS A 244 -12.19 -5.84 3.00
C HIS A 244 -11.29 -6.89 2.33
N VAL A 245 -11.80 -8.10 2.19
CA VAL A 245 -11.09 -9.20 1.52
C VAL A 245 -10.88 -8.89 0.04
N ALA A 246 -11.93 -8.51 -0.69
CA ALA A 246 -11.85 -8.26 -2.14
C ALA A 246 -10.84 -7.15 -2.47
N VAL A 247 -10.87 -6.03 -1.73
CA VAL A 247 -9.93 -4.92 -1.92
C VAL A 247 -8.49 -5.38 -1.68
N SER A 248 -8.26 -6.12 -0.59
CA SER A 248 -6.91 -6.59 -0.27
C SER A 248 -6.37 -7.56 -1.34
N GLU A 249 -7.23 -8.38 -1.93
CA GLU A 249 -6.85 -9.30 -3.02
C GLU A 249 -6.52 -8.56 -4.31
N MET A 250 -7.26 -7.51 -4.65
CA MET A 250 -6.92 -6.66 -5.80
C MET A 250 -5.57 -5.97 -5.61
N VAL A 251 -5.31 -5.41 -4.43
CA VAL A 251 -4.04 -4.73 -4.12
C VAL A 251 -2.85 -5.69 -4.21
N ILE A 252 -2.94 -6.88 -3.62
CA ILE A 252 -1.80 -7.82 -3.64
C ILE A 252 -1.56 -8.37 -5.05
N GLU A 253 -2.61 -8.64 -5.83
CA GLU A 253 -2.44 -9.09 -7.21
C GLU A 253 -1.83 -7.98 -8.09
N LYS A 254 -2.26 -6.71 -7.94
CA LYS A 254 -1.62 -5.57 -8.58
C LYS A 254 -0.14 -5.48 -8.24
N ALA A 255 0.18 -5.53 -6.95
CA ALA A 255 1.57 -5.47 -6.49
C ALA A 255 2.44 -6.57 -7.12
N LYS A 256 1.95 -7.83 -7.15
CA LYS A 256 2.65 -8.94 -7.80
C LYS A 256 2.86 -8.70 -9.30
N ARG A 257 1.85 -8.16 -10.00
CA ARG A 257 1.98 -7.84 -11.45
C ARG A 257 3.06 -6.79 -11.69
N LEU A 258 3.11 -5.74 -10.86
CA LEU A 258 4.15 -4.71 -10.95
C LEU A 258 5.56 -5.29 -10.72
N VAL A 259 5.71 -6.17 -9.73
CA VAL A 259 6.99 -6.85 -9.44
C VAL A 259 7.44 -7.75 -10.61
N GLU A 260 6.51 -8.48 -11.27
CA GLU A 260 6.81 -9.23 -12.50
C GLU A 260 7.38 -8.36 -13.62
N HIS A 261 7.10 -7.06 -13.58
CA HIS A 261 7.67 -6.04 -14.47
C HIS A 261 8.87 -5.32 -13.86
N LYS A 262 9.54 -5.92 -12.86
CA LYS A 262 10.76 -5.43 -12.20
C LYS A 262 10.58 -4.09 -11.48
N ARG A 263 9.36 -3.80 -11.02
CA ARG A 263 9.09 -2.61 -10.20
C ARG A 263 9.30 -2.92 -8.73
N ASP A 264 9.78 -1.93 -8.00
CA ASP A 264 9.81 -1.97 -6.55
C ASP A 264 8.48 -1.45 -6.01
N VAL A 265 7.78 -2.29 -5.24
CA VAL A 265 6.46 -1.97 -4.70
C VAL A 265 6.53 -1.98 -3.19
N VAL A 266 5.96 -0.95 -2.56
CA VAL A 266 5.81 -0.86 -1.11
C VAL A 266 4.33 -0.77 -0.75
N ILE A 267 3.85 -1.71 0.07
CA ILE A 267 2.50 -1.69 0.64
C ILE A 267 2.60 -1.31 2.11
N LEU A 268 1.91 -0.22 2.48
CA LEU A 268 1.65 0.13 3.87
C LEU A 268 0.23 -0.34 4.21
N LEU A 269 0.10 -1.32 5.13
CA LEU A 269 -1.19 -1.92 5.49
C LEU A 269 -1.62 -1.52 6.90
N ASP A 270 -2.71 -0.84 7.03
CA ASP A 270 -3.37 -0.57 8.32
C ASP A 270 -4.79 -1.17 8.35
N SER A 271 -5.05 -2.30 8.98
CA SER A 271 -4.15 -3.14 9.73
C SER A 271 -4.26 -4.62 9.33
N ILE A 272 -3.18 -5.36 9.50
CA ILE A 272 -3.19 -6.81 9.25
C ILE A 272 -4.09 -7.57 10.25
N THR A 273 -4.25 -7.04 11.46
CA THR A 273 -5.15 -7.62 12.46
C THR A 273 -6.60 -7.57 11.99
N ARG A 274 -7.03 -6.43 11.46
CA ARG A 274 -8.39 -6.26 10.93
C ARG A 274 -8.60 -7.06 9.64
N LEU A 275 -7.60 -7.14 8.79
CA LEU A 275 -7.62 -8.02 7.63
C LEU A 275 -7.78 -9.49 8.04
N GLY A 276 -7.04 -9.94 9.06
CA GLY A 276 -7.19 -11.28 9.63
C GLY A 276 -8.59 -11.56 10.16
N ARG A 277 -9.20 -10.60 10.84
CA ARG A 277 -10.61 -10.68 11.29
C ARG A 277 -11.59 -10.81 10.12
N ALA A 278 -11.39 -10.00 9.07
CA ALA A 278 -12.23 -10.04 7.88
C ALA A 278 -12.18 -11.41 7.19
N PHE A 279 -11.00 -11.97 7.02
CA PHE A 279 -10.84 -13.33 6.49
C PHE A 279 -11.49 -14.38 7.40
N ASN A 280 -11.38 -14.26 8.73
CA ASN A 280 -12.04 -15.17 9.66
C ASN A 280 -13.58 -15.14 9.54
N THR A 281 -14.15 -14.01 9.17
CA THR A 281 -15.59 -13.87 8.95
C THR A 281 -16.05 -14.46 7.61
N VAL A 282 -15.20 -14.33 6.56
CA VAL A 282 -15.58 -14.66 5.17
C VAL A 282 -15.28 -16.11 4.82
N VAL A 283 -14.23 -16.70 5.42
CA VAL A 283 -13.83 -18.09 5.11
C VAL A 283 -14.92 -19.09 5.58
N PRO A 284 -15.31 -20.04 4.72
CA PRO A 284 -16.21 -21.11 5.15
C PRO A 284 -15.66 -21.85 6.36
N SER A 285 -16.51 -22.13 7.35
CA SER A 285 -16.10 -22.80 8.57
C SER A 285 -15.48 -24.18 8.29
N SER A 286 -14.27 -24.39 8.78
CA SER A 286 -13.58 -25.68 8.71
C SER A 286 -14.11 -26.71 9.72
N GLY A 287 -14.95 -26.26 10.67
CA GLY A 287 -15.39 -27.05 11.82
C GLY A 287 -14.32 -27.16 12.93
N LYS A 288 -13.12 -26.58 12.73
CA LYS A 288 -12.03 -26.52 13.71
C LYS A 288 -11.73 -25.08 14.07
N VAL A 289 -12.04 -24.70 15.31
CA VAL A 289 -11.82 -23.35 15.84
C VAL A 289 -10.63 -23.39 16.78
N LEU A 290 -9.65 -22.54 16.53
CA LEU A 290 -8.49 -22.32 17.39
C LEU A 290 -8.85 -21.41 18.58
N THR A 291 -7.91 -21.29 19.52
CA THR A 291 -8.02 -20.32 20.63
C THR A 291 -8.35 -18.93 20.08
N GLY A 292 -9.20 -18.19 20.77
CA GLY A 292 -9.63 -16.84 20.36
C GLY A 292 -10.71 -16.80 19.27
N GLY A 293 -11.30 -17.95 18.88
CA GLY A 293 -12.39 -17.98 17.91
C GLY A 293 -11.92 -17.87 16.45
N VAL A 294 -10.66 -18.18 16.16
CA VAL A 294 -10.09 -18.17 14.81
C VAL A 294 -10.30 -19.52 14.15
N ASP A 295 -10.93 -19.56 12.95
CA ASP A 295 -11.02 -20.78 12.15
C ASP A 295 -9.63 -21.23 11.70
N ALA A 296 -9.37 -22.53 11.69
CA ALA A 296 -8.07 -23.10 11.36
C ALA A 296 -7.54 -22.70 9.97
N ASN A 297 -8.43 -22.39 9.03
CA ASN A 297 -8.08 -21.97 7.66
C ASN A 297 -8.09 -20.47 7.45
N ALA A 298 -8.60 -19.69 8.41
CA ALA A 298 -8.84 -18.24 8.24
C ALA A 298 -7.58 -17.43 7.92
N LEU A 299 -6.46 -17.77 8.56
CA LEU A 299 -5.23 -16.99 8.43
C LEU A 299 -4.31 -17.42 7.27
N GLN A 300 -4.66 -18.47 6.52
CA GLN A 300 -3.82 -18.93 5.40
C GLN A 300 -3.68 -17.87 4.30
N ARG A 301 -4.78 -17.24 3.87
CA ARG A 301 -4.77 -16.20 2.81
C ARG A 301 -4.07 -14.93 3.29
N PRO A 302 -4.39 -14.34 4.46
CA PRO A 302 -3.64 -13.18 4.97
C PRO A 302 -2.15 -13.48 5.22
N LYS A 303 -1.78 -14.69 5.63
CA LYS A 303 -0.36 -15.10 5.70
C LYS A 303 0.30 -15.13 4.32
N ARG A 304 -0.39 -15.60 3.29
CA ARG A 304 0.10 -15.54 1.90
C ARG A 304 0.25 -14.11 1.42
N PHE A 305 -0.69 -13.23 1.79
CA PHE A 305 -0.61 -11.80 1.52
C PHE A 305 0.69 -11.22 2.10
N PHE A 306 0.88 -11.32 3.41
CA PHE A 306 2.07 -10.78 4.08
C PHE A 306 3.36 -11.50 3.68
N GLY A 307 3.30 -12.82 3.50
CA GLY A 307 4.42 -13.66 3.06
C GLY A 307 4.84 -13.45 1.60
N ALA A 308 4.04 -12.76 0.80
CA ALA A 308 4.41 -12.40 -0.57
C ALA A 308 5.58 -11.40 -0.61
N ALA A 309 5.77 -10.59 0.45
CA ALA A 309 6.88 -9.63 0.50
C ALA A 309 8.23 -10.34 0.42
N ARG A 310 9.03 -9.95 -0.57
CA ARG A 310 10.37 -10.48 -0.87
C ARG A 310 11.15 -9.56 -1.78
N ASN A 311 12.46 -9.60 -1.68
CA ASN A 311 13.35 -9.09 -2.70
C ASN A 311 13.54 -10.17 -3.78
N ILE A 312 13.79 -9.81 -5.03
CA ILE A 312 13.78 -10.71 -6.18
C ILE A 312 15.12 -10.64 -6.93
N GLU A 313 15.73 -11.80 -7.20
CA GLU A 313 17.01 -11.89 -7.92
C GLU A 313 16.90 -11.36 -9.36
N GLU A 314 15.79 -11.61 -10.03
CA GLU A 314 15.53 -11.17 -11.41
C GLU A 314 15.23 -9.66 -11.52
N GLY A 315 15.11 -8.97 -10.39
CA GLY A 315 14.84 -7.54 -10.24
C GLY A 315 13.41 -7.25 -9.83
N GLY A 316 13.25 -6.10 -9.17
CA GLY A 316 12.01 -5.70 -8.50
C GLY A 316 11.90 -6.27 -7.09
N SER A 317 11.02 -5.70 -6.30
CA SER A 317 10.79 -6.12 -4.91
C SER A 317 9.34 -5.85 -4.47
N LEU A 318 8.87 -6.64 -3.52
CA LEU A 318 7.63 -6.37 -2.80
C LEU A 318 7.93 -6.20 -1.31
N THR A 319 7.77 -4.99 -0.81
CA THR A 319 7.90 -4.65 0.62
C THR A 319 6.52 -4.50 1.22
N ILE A 320 6.25 -5.12 2.37
CA ILE A 320 4.99 -4.95 3.10
C ILE A 320 5.31 -4.51 4.53
N ILE A 321 4.81 -3.33 4.91
CA ILE A 321 4.89 -2.78 6.25
C ILE A 321 3.46 -2.73 6.79
N ALA A 322 3.15 -3.61 7.75
CA ALA A 322 1.79 -3.77 8.24
C ALA A 322 1.69 -3.42 9.73
N THR A 323 0.63 -2.73 10.12
CA THR A 323 0.33 -2.54 11.54
C THR A 323 -0.35 -3.77 12.12
N ALA A 324 0.12 -4.21 13.28
CA ALA A 324 -0.48 -5.27 14.08
C ALA A 324 -0.95 -4.71 15.42
N LEU A 325 -2.23 -4.87 15.70
CA LEU A 325 -2.84 -4.35 16.92
C LEU A 325 -2.65 -5.34 18.07
N ILE A 326 -2.14 -4.86 19.19
CA ILE A 326 -1.97 -5.61 20.43
C ILE A 326 -2.67 -4.88 21.60
N ASP A 327 -2.81 -5.56 22.74
CA ASP A 327 -3.43 -5.00 23.95
C ASP A 327 -4.85 -4.44 23.72
N THR A 328 -5.58 -5.03 22.80
CA THR A 328 -6.97 -4.64 22.48
C THR A 328 -7.99 -5.27 23.43
N GLY A 329 -7.58 -6.20 24.28
CA GLY A 329 -8.47 -7.03 25.10
C GLY A 329 -9.12 -8.19 24.34
N SER A 330 -8.80 -8.37 23.04
CA SER A 330 -9.32 -9.44 22.19
C SER A 330 -8.32 -10.60 22.09
N ARG A 331 -8.71 -11.79 22.54
CA ARG A 331 -7.89 -13.01 22.34
C ARG A 331 -7.69 -13.36 20.87
N MET A 332 -8.64 -13.00 19.99
CA MET A 332 -8.50 -13.18 18.56
C MET A 332 -7.30 -12.37 18.03
N ASP A 333 -7.14 -11.13 18.46
CA ASP A 333 -6.04 -10.27 18.02
C ASP A 333 -4.69 -10.80 18.48
N GLU A 334 -4.63 -11.36 19.69
CA GLU A 334 -3.42 -11.99 20.22
C GLU A 334 -3.00 -13.18 19.33
N VAL A 335 -3.95 -14.05 18.96
CA VAL A 335 -3.68 -15.18 18.06
C VAL A 335 -3.25 -14.70 16.68
N ILE A 336 -3.94 -13.71 16.10
CA ILE A 336 -3.58 -13.12 14.83
C ILE A 336 -2.15 -12.56 14.89
N PHE A 337 -1.82 -11.78 15.92
CA PHE A 337 -0.49 -11.20 16.10
C PHE A 337 0.60 -12.28 16.16
N GLU A 338 0.44 -13.32 17.00
CA GLU A 338 1.45 -14.39 17.14
C GLU A 338 1.67 -15.14 15.81
N GLU A 339 0.61 -15.34 15.02
CA GLU A 339 0.69 -15.99 13.72
C GLU A 339 1.45 -15.16 12.67
N PHE A 340 1.37 -13.82 12.73
CA PHE A 340 2.10 -12.93 11.83
C PHE A 340 3.52 -12.60 12.31
N LYS A 341 3.75 -12.54 13.63
CA LYS A 341 5.08 -12.34 14.22
C LYS A 341 6.08 -13.37 13.71
N GLY A 342 5.66 -14.63 13.60
CA GLY A 342 6.49 -15.70 13.03
C GLY A 342 6.81 -15.54 11.54
N THR A 343 6.01 -14.76 10.80
CA THR A 343 6.18 -14.53 9.35
C THR A 343 7.03 -13.30 9.04
N GLY A 344 7.01 -12.30 9.92
CA GLY A 344 7.78 -11.06 9.79
C GLY A 344 9.29 -11.26 9.95
N ASN A 345 10.06 -10.36 9.36
CA ASN A 345 11.53 -10.28 9.51
C ASN A 345 12.01 -8.90 9.99
N SER A 346 11.11 -8.01 10.35
CA SER A 346 11.37 -6.71 10.98
C SER A 346 10.20 -6.33 11.87
N GLU A 347 10.49 -5.75 13.03
CA GLU A 347 9.48 -5.29 13.99
C GLU A 347 9.81 -3.89 14.46
N ILE A 348 8.82 -2.99 14.40
CA ILE A 348 8.81 -1.67 15.02
C ILE A 348 7.78 -1.74 16.15
N VAL A 349 8.23 -1.87 17.37
CA VAL A 349 7.36 -2.05 18.54
C VAL A 349 7.04 -0.71 19.16
N LEU A 350 5.76 -0.37 19.28
CA LEU A 350 5.31 0.83 19.98
C LEU A 350 4.97 0.48 21.44
N ASP A 351 5.25 1.41 22.33
CA ASP A 351 4.98 1.24 23.76
C ASP A 351 4.04 2.32 24.30
N ARG A 352 3.00 1.86 25.00
CA ARG A 352 1.98 2.76 25.57
C ARG A 352 2.54 3.64 26.68
N LYS A 353 3.49 3.17 27.49
CA LYS A 353 4.08 3.96 28.58
C LYS A 353 4.85 5.18 28.06
N ILE A 354 5.48 5.04 26.87
CA ILE A 354 6.15 6.16 26.19
C ILE A 354 5.10 7.17 25.73
N ALA A 355 4.03 6.69 25.06
CA ALA A 355 2.95 7.54 24.55
C ALA A 355 2.20 8.25 25.70
N ASP A 356 1.95 7.59 26.84
CA ASP A 356 1.29 8.18 28.00
C ASP A 356 2.11 9.35 28.60
N LYS A 357 3.44 9.31 28.48
CA LYS A 357 4.34 10.44 28.82
C LYS A 357 4.44 11.51 27.72
N ARG A 358 3.69 11.38 26.62
CA ARG A 358 3.75 12.30 25.47
C ARG A 358 5.12 12.38 24.80
N VAL A 359 5.90 11.30 24.89
CA VAL A 359 7.16 11.16 24.15
C VAL A 359 6.90 10.49 22.82
N TYR A 360 7.30 11.13 21.70
CA TYR A 360 7.10 10.62 20.34
C TYR A 360 8.38 10.73 19.51
N PRO A 361 8.68 9.74 18.64
CA PRO A 361 7.88 8.53 18.40
C PRO A 361 7.88 7.58 19.60
N ALA A 362 6.73 6.95 19.87
CA ALA A 362 6.59 6.03 21.01
C ALA A 362 7.16 4.63 20.70
N ILE A 363 8.35 4.58 20.08
CA ILE A 363 9.03 3.34 19.65
C ILE A 363 9.82 2.76 20.81
N ASP A 364 9.57 1.50 21.17
CA ASP A 364 10.41 0.74 22.07
C ASP A 364 11.68 0.31 21.34
N ILE A 365 12.76 1.04 21.60
CA ILE A 365 14.05 0.87 20.93
C ILE A 365 14.67 -0.51 21.24
N LEU A 366 14.39 -1.05 22.42
CA LEU A 366 15.00 -2.30 22.86
C LEU A 366 14.33 -3.53 22.27
N LYS A 367 13.02 -3.43 21.94
CA LYS A 367 12.24 -4.53 21.37
C LYS A 367 12.16 -4.47 19.84
N SER A 368 12.43 -3.31 19.25
CA SER A 368 12.41 -3.13 17.80
C SER A 368 13.71 -3.64 17.16
N GLY A 369 13.62 -4.11 15.92
CA GLY A 369 14.80 -4.57 15.20
C GLY A 369 14.46 -5.25 13.86
N THR A 370 15.48 -5.44 13.05
CA THR A 370 15.41 -6.11 11.74
C THR A 370 16.34 -7.30 11.71
N ARG A 371 15.84 -8.45 11.21
CA ARG A 371 16.66 -9.63 10.98
C ARG A 371 17.57 -9.37 9.78
N LYS A 372 18.82 -9.84 9.85
CA LYS A 372 19.79 -9.66 8.77
C LYS A 372 20.09 -8.17 8.47
N GLU A 373 20.05 -7.31 9.51
CA GLU A 373 20.34 -5.87 9.35
C GLU A 373 21.77 -5.61 8.79
N GLU A 374 22.67 -6.59 8.93
CA GLU A 374 24.02 -6.54 8.35
C GLU A 374 24.05 -6.50 6.81
N LEU A 375 22.94 -6.84 6.15
CA LEU A 375 22.79 -6.70 4.70
C LEU A 375 22.33 -5.28 4.29
N LEU A 376 21.75 -4.52 5.23
CA LEU A 376 21.16 -3.20 4.99
C LEU A 376 22.01 -2.04 5.50
N VAL A 377 22.90 -2.30 6.44
CA VAL A 377 23.71 -1.29 7.11
C VAL A 377 25.17 -1.61 6.87
N ASP A 378 25.96 -0.61 6.48
CA ASP A 378 27.39 -0.78 6.33
C ASP A 378 28.09 -1.17 7.63
N LYS A 379 29.25 -1.82 7.55
CA LYS A 379 29.96 -2.39 8.70
C LYS A 379 30.30 -1.36 9.79
N ILE A 380 30.61 -0.12 9.40
CA ILE A 380 31.01 0.94 10.35
C ILE A 380 29.79 1.39 11.14
N ASN A 381 28.71 1.71 10.45
CA ASN A 381 27.46 2.15 11.08
C ASN A 381 26.81 1.02 11.88
N LEU A 382 26.93 -0.23 11.43
CA LEU A 382 26.47 -1.40 12.19
C LEU A 382 27.20 -1.54 13.54
N GLN A 383 28.53 -1.35 13.56
CA GLN A 383 29.30 -1.36 14.82
C GLN A 383 28.87 -0.22 15.75
N LYS A 384 28.67 0.99 15.22
CA LYS A 384 28.16 2.14 15.99
C LYS A 384 26.75 1.86 16.55
N THR A 385 25.89 1.21 15.78
CA THR A 385 24.56 0.77 16.23
C THR A 385 24.64 -0.24 17.38
N PHE A 386 25.57 -1.19 17.33
CA PHE A 386 25.78 -2.14 18.42
C PHE A 386 26.28 -1.44 19.71
N VAL A 387 27.17 -0.44 19.59
CA VAL A 387 27.60 0.38 20.72
C VAL A 387 26.41 1.16 21.28
N LEU A 388 25.60 1.78 20.42
CA LEU A 388 24.39 2.49 20.84
C LEU A 388 23.43 1.57 21.61
N ARG A 389 23.11 0.39 21.09
CA ARG A 389 22.26 -0.59 21.77
C ARG A 389 22.83 -1.01 23.11
N ARG A 390 24.15 -1.17 23.25
CA ARG A 390 24.81 -1.49 24.50
C ARG A 390 24.66 -0.38 25.55
N ILE A 391 24.68 0.88 25.12
CA ILE A 391 24.45 2.04 26.00
C ILE A 391 22.98 2.10 26.44
N LEU A 392 22.04 1.80 25.55
CA LEU A 392 20.62 1.90 25.82
C LEU A 392 20.05 0.71 26.62
N ASN A 393 20.62 -0.49 26.45
CA ASN A 393 20.12 -1.73 27.10
C ASN A 393 19.95 -1.66 28.62
N PRO A 394 20.86 -1.04 29.43
CA PRO A 394 20.67 -0.92 30.88
C PRO A 394 19.63 0.12 31.29
N MET A 395 19.13 0.93 30.33
CA MET A 395 18.12 1.95 30.60
C MET A 395 16.72 1.35 30.57
N GLY A 396 15.77 1.96 31.28
CA GLY A 396 14.34 1.65 31.11
C GLY A 396 13.83 2.07 29.73
N THR A 397 12.76 1.43 29.27
CA THR A 397 12.20 1.69 27.90
C THR A 397 11.98 3.17 27.63
N VAL A 398 11.41 3.92 28.56
CA VAL A 398 11.15 5.36 28.41
C VAL A 398 12.44 6.17 28.41
N ASP A 399 13.33 5.88 29.34
CA ASP A 399 14.60 6.61 29.53
C ASP A 399 15.50 6.43 28.29
N ALA A 400 15.51 5.22 27.71
CA ALA A 400 16.24 4.93 26.47
C ALA A 400 15.76 5.79 25.29
N VAL A 401 14.43 5.94 25.12
CA VAL A 401 13.86 6.78 24.05
C VAL A 401 14.15 8.25 24.30
N GLU A 402 13.93 8.76 25.52
CA GLU A 402 14.20 10.14 25.88
C GLU A 402 15.67 10.49 25.67
N PHE A 403 16.58 9.60 26.10
CA PHE A 403 18.04 9.74 25.90
C PHE A 403 18.34 9.84 24.38
N LEU A 404 17.89 8.87 23.57
CA LEU A 404 18.15 8.88 22.13
C LEU A 404 17.61 10.16 21.47
N LEU A 405 16.35 10.52 21.76
CA LEU A 405 15.74 11.73 21.19
C LEU A 405 16.47 13.01 21.59
N SER A 406 17.00 13.09 22.84
CA SER A 406 17.78 14.23 23.31
C SER A 406 19.07 14.41 22.50
N LYS A 407 19.74 13.29 22.16
CA LYS A 407 20.94 13.28 21.32
C LYS A 407 20.64 13.61 19.85
N LEU A 408 19.57 13.03 19.29
CA LEU A 408 19.14 13.31 17.93
C LEU A 408 18.71 14.79 17.72
N LYS A 409 18.26 15.48 18.77
CA LYS A 409 17.96 16.93 18.71
C LYS A 409 19.20 17.79 18.48
N GLN A 410 20.38 17.32 18.87
CA GLN A 410 21.65 18.03 18.76
C GLN A 410 22.33 17.85 17.40
N THR A 411 21.84 16.94 16.56
CA THR A 411 22.43 16.57 15.28
C THR A 411 21.40 16.68 14.17
N LYS A 412 21.86 16.96 12.94
CA LYS A 412 20.98 17.08 11.77
C LYS A 412 20.68 15.75 11.13
N THR A 413 21.68 14.87 11.03
CA THR A 413 21.61 13.57 10.38
C THR A 413 21.99 12.44 11.33
N ASN A 414 21.73 11.19 10.93
CA ASN A 414 22.18 10.02 11.67
C ASN A 414 23.69 9.84 11.57
N ASP A 415 24.31 10.27 10.46
CA ASP A 415 25.77 10.26 10.33
C ASP A 415 26.41 11.26 11.29
N ASP A 416 25.91 12.50 11.37
CA ASP A 416 26.34 13.47 12.40
C ASP A 416 26.20 12.94 13.82
N PHE A 417 25.10 12.21 14.09
CA PHE A 417 24.88 11.58 15.38
C PHE A 417 25.93 10.51 15.69
N PHE A 418 26.20 9.62 14.74
CA PHE A 418 27.23 8.60 14.89
C PHE A 418 28.64 9.19 15.02
N ASP A 419 28.94 10.29 14.38
CA ASP A 419 30.22 10.97 14.52
C ASP A 419 30.37 11.62 15.90
N SER A 420 29.28 12.15 16.45
CA SER A 420 29.26 12.68 17.82
C SER A 420 29.45 11.63 18.93
N MET A 421 29.28 10.34 18.60
CA MET A 421 29.53 9.24 19.56
C MET A 421 31.02 8.94 19.75
N ASN A 422 31.88 9.41 18.84
CA ASN A 422 33.34 9.21 18.90
C ASN A 422 34.08 10.31 19.68
N THR A 423 33.34 11.35 20.09
CA THR A 423 33.84 12.45 20.93
C THR A 423 33.35 12.30 22.38
#